data_ecc9559bee8bf05ec932f5cda124aeba
#
_entry.id   ecc9559bee8bf05ec932f5cda124aeba
#
_cell.length_a   1.000
_cell.length_b   1.000
_cell.length_c   1.000
_cell.angle_alpha   90.00
_cell.angle_beta   90.00
_cell.angle_gamma   90.00
#
_symmetry.space_group_name_H-M   'P 1'
#
loop_
_entity.id
_entity.type
_entity.pdbx_description
1 polymer ?
#
loop_
_entity_poly.entity_id
_entity_poly.type
_entity_poly.pdbx_seq_one_letter_code
_entity_poly.pdbx_strand_id
1 'polypeptide(L)'
;ERILGFLKATLVTLSMSLAFFVPMIEQFKYVNLRTTFKPLLSKAALSLADNWELILKSDLRTPSVNLLYLLGLVLSLIFAKRFVKDKEARIYLFISLVLAFLTLNNFPWQLLQESPVSNLQFPWRLWSFALIFFSLALANILENMSMKVTTILILFGLCLNMFQIVTVQDKMTKAKNILPSHTKVMREMLAKGTYKNINGDYTNKEVPFGFVFDKHLFLDNQEIKSTINRSPNELALTVNNESKEAKILSLPVFYYKGQEARIDGKRVTTYLAKEKNPTNLVLPPGKHGVVLTYSYTPVAKLAMGVSTISLLAFIGYLYRVKKDD
;
A
#
# COMPACT_ATOMS: atom_id res chain seq x y z
N GLU A 1 -28.39 -21.72 0.84
CA GLU A 1 -27.83 -21.36 -0.48
C GLU A 1 -26.99 -20.09 -0.42
N ARG A 2 -27.46 -18.98 0.21
CA ARG A 2 -26.72 -17.72 0.31
C ARG A 2 -25.37 -17.85 1.02
N ILE A 3 -25.30 -18.61 2.13
CA ILE A 3 -24.04 -18.86 2.85
C ILE A 3 -23.05 -19.64 1.98
N LEU A 4 -23.52 -20.65 1.27
CA LEU A 4 -22.67 -21.42 0.37
C LEU A 4 -22.14 -20.57 -0.79
N GLY A 5 -22.98 -19.68 -1.35
CA GLY A 5 -22.58 -18.70 -2.35
C GLY A 5 -21.49 -17.75 -1.83
N PHE A 6 -21.66 -17.23 -0.61
CA PHE A 6 -20.66 -16.39 0.04
C PHE A 6 -19.33 -17.11 0.27
N LEU A 7 -19.37 -18.36 0.76
CA LEU A 7 -18.17 -19.18 0.96
C LEU A 7 -17.42 -19.43 -0.37
N LYS A 8 -18.15 -19.76 -1.44
CA LYS A 8 -17.56 -19.93 -2.78
C LYS A 8 -16.89 -18.63 -3.27
N ALA A 9 -17.57 -17.49 -3.16
CA ALA A 9 -17.01 -16.21 -3.54
C ALA A 9 -15.75 -15.86 -2.73
N THR A 10 -15.77 -16.12 -1.42
CA THR A 10 -14.61 -15.91 -0.53
C THR A 10 -13.42 -16.78 -0.95
N LEU A 11 -13.64 -18.07 -1.23
CA LEU A 11 -12.58 -18.97 -1.66
C LEU A 11 -11.96 -18.54 -3.00
N VAL A 12 -12.80 -18.15 -3.96
CA VAL A 12 -12.33 -17.63 -5.26
C VAL A 12 -11.51 -16.36 -5.05
N THR A 13 -12.00 -15.40 -4.26
CA THR A 13 -11.28 -14.16 -3.98
C THR A 13 -9.94 -14.42 -3.30
N LEU A 14 -9.89 -15.28 -2.29
CA LEU A 14 -8.66 -15.65 -1.61
C LEU A 14 -7.67 -16.31 -2.58
N SER A 15 -8.11 -17.27 -3.41
CA SER A 15 -7.23 -17.93 -4.35
C SER A 15 -6.66 -16.98 -5.42
N MET A 16 -7.46 -16.05 -5.91
CA MET A 16 -7.00 -14.99 -6.83
C MET A 16 -6.03 -14.02 -6.17
N SER A 17 -6.08 -13.86 -4.87
CA SER A 17 -5.23 -12.92 -4.11
C SER A 17 -3.92 -13.54 -3.61
N LEU A 18 -3.70 -14.84 -3.79
CA LEU A 18 -2.49 -15.55 -3.30
C LEU A 18 -1.20 -14.96 -3.88
N ALA A 19 -1.21 -14.50 -5.14
CA ALA A 19 -0.07 -13.85 -5.78
C ALA A 19 0.45 -12.63 -4.99
N PHE A 20 -0.40 -11.99 -4.21
CA PHE A 20 -0.05 -10.86 -3.36
C PHE A 20 0.24 -11.30 -1.92
N PHE A 21 -0.67 -12.05 -1.30
CA PHE A 21 -0.58 -12.38 0.11
C PHE A 21 0.58 -13.32 0.44
N VAL A 22 0.85 -14.32 -0.39
CA VAL A 22 1.88 -15.32 -0.10
C VAL A 22 3.28 -14.71 -0.11
N PRO A 23 3.72 -13.95 -1.13
CA PRO A 23 5.00 -13.26 -1.09
C PRO A 23 5.11 -12.27 0.07
N MET A 24 4.05 -11.54 0.39
CA MET A 24 4.01 -10.61 1.51
C MET A 24 4.24 -11.33 2.85
N ILE A 25 3.50 -12.40 3.12
CA ILE A 25 3.63 -13.20 4.35
C ILE A 25 5.02 -13.83 4.43
N GLU A 26 5.55 -14.30 3.30
CA GLU A 26 6.91 -14.84 3.24
C GLU A 26 7.93 -13.78 3.66
N GLN A 27 7.86 -12.56 3.12
CA GLN A 27 8.78 -11.48 3.49
C GLN A 27 8.69 -11.14 5.00
N PHE A 28 7.49 -11.08 5.58
CA PHE A 28 7.31 -10.82 7.01
C PHE A 28 7.97 -11.85 7.94
N LYS A 29 8.18 -13.09 7.47
CA LYS A 29 8.90 -14.11 8.25
C LYS A 29 10.41 -13.86 8.31
N TYR A 30 10.98 -13.21 7.30
CA TYR A 30 12.41 -13.05 7.16
C TYR A 30 12.91 -11.64 7.48
N VAL A 31 12.03 -10.65 7.40
CA VAL A 31 12.38 -9.23 7.59
C VAL A 31 11.38 -8.56 8.53
N ASN A 32 11.91 -7.91 9.57
CA ASN A 32 11.09 -7.11 10.48
C ASN A 32 10.80 -5.75 9.85
N LEU A 33 9.75 -5.67 9.02
CA LEU A 33 9.44 -4.49 8.25
C LEU A 33 8.85 -3.34 9.11
N ARG A 34 9.15 -2.11 8.73
CA ARG A 34 8.61 -0.91 9.39
C ARG A 34 7.09 -0.78 9.21
N THR A 35 6.52 -1.38 8.17
CA THR A 35 5.05 -1.45 7.96
C THR A 35 4.31 -2.08 9.13
N THR A 36 4.99 -2.89 9.96
CA THR A 36 4.41 -3.46 11.17
C THR A 36 4.29 -2.45 12.32
N PHE A 37 4.69 -1.19 12.11
CA PHE A 37 4.46 -0.12 13.08
C PHE A 37 2.96 0.07 13.31
N LYS A 38 2.56 0.04 14.57
CA LYS A 38 1.19 0.26 15.00
C LYS A 38 1.08 1.65 15.62
N PRO A 39 0.59 2.65 14.89
CA PRO A 39 0.34 3.96 15.47
C PRO A 39 -0.76 3.86 16.53
N LEU A 40 -0.82 4.83 17.43
CA LEU A 40 -1.95 4.97 18.33
C LEU A 40 -3.19 5.27 17.51
N LEU A 41 -4.15 4.32 17.48
CA LEU A 41 -5.36 4.42 16.66
C LEU A 41 -6.15 5.70 16.97
N SER A 42 -6.22 6.09 18.23
CA SER A 42 -6.91 7.33 18.66
C SER A 42 -6.28 8.61 18.09
N LYS A 43 -4.95 8.62 17.90
CA LYS A 43 -4.24 9.76 17.28
C LYS A 43 -4.26 9.71 15.75
N ALA A 44 -4.45 8.52 15.18
CA ALA A 44 -4.54 8.30 13.75
C ALA A 44 -5.97 8.45 13.21
N ALA A 45 -6.97 8.49 14.08
CA ALA A 45 -8.36 8.78 13.76
C ALA A 45 -8.55 10.30 13.59
N LEU A 46 -9.50 10.68 12.74
CA LEU A 46 -9.78 12.09 12.44
C LEU A 46 -10.79 12.68 13.42
N SER A 47 -10.57 13.91 13.87
CA SER A 47 -11.61 14.67 14.57
C SER A 47 -12.70 15.15 13.59
N LEU A 48 -13.87 15.48 14.08
CA LEU A 48 -14.92 16.12 13.28
C LEU A 48 -14.44 17.44 12.68
N ALA A 49 -13.65 18.22 13.44
CA ALA A 49 -13.09 19.48 12.97
C ALA A 49 -12.07 19.26 11.82
N ASP A 50 -11.18 18.28 11.95
CA ASP A 50 -10.22 17.93 10.90
C ASP A 50 -10.94 17.48 9.63
N ASN A 51 -11.98 16.65 9.75
CA ASN A 51 -12.79 16.24 8.60
C ASN A 51 -13.42 17.43 7.88
N TRP A 52 -13.99 18.40 8.65
CA TRP A 52 -14.60 19.60 8.09
C TRP A 52 -13.57 20.47 7.37
N GLU A 53 -12.43 20.65 7.97
CA GLU A 53 -11.30 21.40 7.38
C GLU A 53 -10.81 20.75 6.07
N LEU A 54 -10.67 19.42 6.04
CA LEU A 54 -10.27 18.66 4.85
C LEU A 54 -11.28 18.78 3.71
N ILE A 55 -12.59 18.77 4.03
CA ILE A 55 -13.65 19.00 3.03
C ILE A 55 -13.52 20.39 2.41
N LEU A 56 -13.38 21.42 3.24
CA LEU A 56 -13.31 22.81 2.78
C LEU A 56 -12.02 23.09 2.01
N LYS A 57 -10.91 22.53 2.44
CA LYS A 57 -9.60 22.71 1.79
C LYS A 57 -9.37 21.80 0.59
N SER A 58 -10.27 20.86 0.31
CA SER A 58 -10.09 19.85 -0.74
C SER A 58 -8.71 19.19 -0.66
N ASP A 59 -8.28 18.77 0.52
CA ASP A 59 -7.00 18.09 0.73
C ASP A 59 -7.18 16.59 0.50
N LEU A 60 -6.59 16.07 -0.59
CA LEU A 60 -6.68 14.65 -0.97
C LEU A 60 -5.61 13.77 -0.29
N ARG A 61 -4.74 14.33 0.53
CA ARG A 61 -3.67 13.56 1.20
C ARG A 61 -4.22 12.60 2.24
N THR A 62 -5.36 12.93 2.81
CA THR A 62 -6.05 12.08 3.78
C THR A 62 -7.48 11.83 3.31
N PRO A 63 -7.90 10.57 3.12
CA PRO A 63 -9.29 10.27 2.82
C PRO A 63 -10.19 10.82 3.93
N SER A 64 -11.03 11.74 3.56
CA SER A 64 -11.97 12.42 4.46
C SER A 64 -13.38 12.28 3.91
N VAL A 65 -14.35 12.76 4.67
CA VAL A 65 -15.72 12.92 4.17
C VAL A 65 -15.67 13.75 2.89
N ASN A 66 -16.11 13.14 1.80
CA ASN A 66 -16.23 13.86 0.52
C ASN A 66 -17.50 14.69 0.56
N LEU A 67 -17.48 15.86 -0.11
CA LEU A 67 -18.68 16.70 -0.32
C LEU A 67 -19.84 15.91 -0.91
N LEU A 68 -19.57 14.94 -1.78
CA LEU A 68 -20.57 14.04 -2.35
C LEU A 68 -21.24 13.15 -1.30
N TYR A 69 -20.50 12.71 -0.29
CA TYR A 69 -21.08 11.92 0.81
C TYR A 69 -22.07 12.78 1.61
N LEU A 70 -21.71 14.02 1.93
CA LEU A 70 -22.60 14.96 2.61
C LEU A 70 -23.84 15.27 1.77
N LEU A 71 -23.65 15.55 0.49
CA LEU A 71 -24.76 15.77 -0.43
C LEU A 71 -25.70 14.55 -0.49
N GLY A 72 -25.14 13.36 -0.60
CA GLY A 72 -25.89 12.12 -0.60
C GLY A 72 -26.62 11.87 0.71
N LEU A 73 -26.04 12.22 1.89
CA LEU A 73 -26.73 12.18 3.17
C LEU A 73 -27.92 13.14 3.19
N VAL A 74 -27.76 14.37 2.68
CA VAL A 74 -28.85 15.35 2.56
C VAL A 74 -29.95 14.81 1.65
N LEU A 75 -29.58 14.24 0.50
CA LEU A 75 -30.55 13.58 -0.41
C LEU A 75 -31.26 12.42 0.29
N SER A 76 -30.54 11.62 1.08
CA SER A 76 -31.12 10.53 1.85
C SER A 76 -32.17 11.02 2.88
N LEU A 77 -31.91 12.17 3.49
CA LEU A 77 -32.88 12.80 4.41
C LEU A 77 -34.10 13.35 3.66
N ILE A 78 -33.89 14.03 2.53
CA ILE A 78 -34.98 14.55 1.71
C ILE A 78 -35.89 13.41 1.24
N PHE A 79 -35.32 12.29 0.83
CA PHE A 79 -36.04 11.12 0.36
C PHE A 79 -36.28 10.06 1.46
N ALA A 80 -36.18 10.44 2.74
CA ALA A 80 -36.29 9.54 3.87
C ALA A 80 -37.53 8.63 3.84
N LYS A 81 -38.69 9.14 3.39
CA LYS A 81 -39.93 8.35 3.25
C LYS A 81 -39.78 7.16 2.27
N ARG A 82 -38.95 7.29 1.22
CA ARG A 82 -38.65 6.20 0.27
C ARG A 82 -37.63 5.23 0.86
N PHE A 83 -36.63 5.74 1.54
CA PHE A 83 -35.63 4.96 2.27
C PHE A 83 -36.25 4.02 3.30
N VAL A 84 -37.24 4.51 4.04
CA VAL A 84 -37.90 3.73 5.09
C VAL A 84 -38.59 2.48 4.52
N LYS A 85 -38.99 2.51 3.23
CA LYS A 85 -39.64 1.37 2.57
C LYS A 85 -38.67 0.32 2.06
N ASP A 86 -37.46 0.72 1.65
CA ASP A 86 -36.44 -0.19 1.13
C ASP A 86 -35.53 -0.71 2.24
N LYS A 87 -35.66 -2.01 2.53
CA LYS A 87 -34.90 -2.69 3.59
C LYS A 87 -33.39 -2.71 3.26
N GLU A 88 -33.02 -2.95 2.00
CA GLU A 88 -31.61 -3.08 1.59
C GLU A 88 -30.91 -1.72 1.66
N ALA A 89 -31.55 -0.67 1.12
CA ALA A 89 -31.01 0.70 1.21
C ALA A 89 -30.79 1.13 2.67
N ARG A 90 -31.69 0.79 3.59
CA ARG A 90 -31.51 1.08 5.03
C ARG A 90 -30.32 0.36 5.63
N ILE A 91 -30.17 -0.92 5.30
CA ILE A 91 -29.03 -1.71 5.82
C ILE A 91 -27.71 -1.12 5.29
N TYR A 92 -27.61 -0.84 4.00
CA TYR A 92 -26.40 -0.26 3.41
C TYR A 92 -26.10 1.13 4.01
N LEU A 93 -27.10 1.97 4.17
CA LEU A 93 -26.90 3.28 4.80
C LEU A 93 -26.45 3.14 6.26
N PHE A 94 -27.07 2.25 7.02
CA PHE A 94 -26.68 2.00 8.40
C PHE A 94 -25.22 1.53 8.49
N ILE A 95 -24.82 0.56 7.69
CA ILE A 95 -23.42 0.07 7.64
C ILE A 95 -22.48 1.22 7.28
N SER A 96 -22.83 2.02 6.28
CA SER A 96 -22.04 3.18 5.87
C SER A 96 -21.84 4.18 7.02
N LEU A 97 -22.90 4.52 7.73
CA LEU A 97 -22.85 5.46 8.86
C LEU A 97 -22.03 4.91 10.02
N VAL A 98 -22.17 3.62 10.35
CA VAL A 98 -21.34 2.96 11.37
C VAL A 98 -19.86 3.00 10.97
N LEU A 99 -19.52 2.64 9.75
CA LEU A 99 -18.15 2.70 9.26
C LEU A 99 -17.61 4.13 9.26
N ALA A 100 -18.41 5.11 8.87
CA ALA A 100 -18.05 6.53 8.92
C ALA A 100 -17.77 6.98 10.37
N PHE A 101 -18.61 6.60 11.32
CA PHE A 101 -18.41 6.87 12.75
C PHE A 101 -17.11 6.24 13.28
N LEU A 102 -16.80 5.02 12.85
CA LEU A 102 -15.57 4.33 13.21
C LEU A 102 -14.31 5.01 12.64
N THR A 103 -14.40 5.95 11.70
CA THR A 103 -13.23 6.73 11.26
C THR A 103 -12.86 7.84 12.21
N LEU A 104 -13.77 8.20 13.13
CA LEU A 104 -13.63 9.35 14.01
C LEU A 104 -12.89 9.01 15.32
N ASN A 105 -12.23 9.99 15.88
CA ASN A 105 -11.56 9.88 17.18
C ASN A 105 -12.52 9.84 18.36
N ASN A 106 -13.81 10.13 18.16
CA ASN A 106 -14.89 9.97 19.14
C ASN A 106 -15.18 8.51 19.48
N PHE A 107 -14.80 7.58 18.60
CA PHE A 107 -14.85 6.16 18.92
C PHE A 107 -13.70 5.78 19.85
N PRO A 108 -13.92 4.93 20.88
CA PRO A 108 -12.93 4.61 21.90
C PRO A 108 -11.85 3.65 21.37
N TRP A 109 -11.05 4.11 20.42
CA TRP A 109 -9.98 3.35 19.76
C TRP A 109 -8.95 2.78 20.73
N GLN A 110 -8.79 3.39 21.91
CA GLN A 110 -7.85 2.92 22.94
C GLN A 110 -8.17 1.48 23.37
N LEU A 111 -9.45 1.11 23.44
CA LEU A 111 -9.90 -0.24 23.82
C LEU A 111 -9.46 -1.31 22.80
N LEU A 112 -9.22 -0.92 21.54
CA LEU A 112 -8.86 -1.83 20.46
C LEU A 112 -7.36 -1.80 20.12
N GLN A 113 -6.56 -0.98 20.84
CA GLN A 113 -5.14 -0.79 20.51
C GLN A 113 -4.34 -2.09 20.60
N GLU A 114 -4.61 -2.94 21.61
CA GLU A 114 -3.90 -4.21 21.81
C GLU A 114 -4.56 -5.39 21.08
N SER A 115 -5.63 -5.15 20.35
CA SER A 115 -6.32 -6.16 19.58
C SER A 115 -5.75 -6.28 18.16
N PRO A 116 -6.09 -7.33 17.38
CA PRO A 116 -5.74 -7.43 15.96
C PRO A 116 -6.23 -6.24 15.11
N VAL A 117 -7.23 -5.50 15.58
CA VAL A 117 -7.75 -4.30 14.91
C VAL A 117 -6.68 -3.20 14.80
N SER A 118 -5.67 -3.20 15.68
CA SER A 118 -4.53 -2.28 15.57
C SER A 118 -3.74 -2.42 14.27
N ASN A 119 -3.86 -3.55 13.57
CA ASN A 119 -3.28 -3.74 12.23
C ASN A 119 -3.95 -2.88 11.15
N LEU A 120 -5.12 -2.32 11.42
CA LEU A 120 -5.75 -1.30 10.57
C LEU A 120 -4.84 -0.07 10.42
N GLN A 121 -4.01 0.24 11.45
CA GLN A 121 -3.09 1.37 11.55
C GLN A 121 -3.77 2.75 11.50
N PHE A 122 -4.67 2.96 10.55
CA PHE A 122 -5.34 4.23 10.31
C PHE A 122 -6.85 4.03 10.19
N PRO A 123 -7.65 4.44 11.17
CA PRO A 123 -9.11 4.31 11.15
C PRO A 123 -9.77 4.94 9.91
N TRP A 124 -9.21 6.00 9.35
CA TRP A 124 -9.72 6.63 8.14
C TRP A 124 -9.78 5.69 6.90
N ARG A 125 -9.05 4.56 6.92
CA ARG A 125 -9.16 3.53 5.85
C ARG A 125 -10.57 2.95 5.73
N LEU A 126 -11.37 3.02 6.79
CA LEU A 126 -12.77 2.57 6.77
C LEU A 126 -13.66 3.45 5.88
N TRP A 127 -13.22 4.68 5.53
CA TRP A 127 -13.94 5.53 4.58
C TRP A 127 -14.18 4.85 3.23
N SER A 128 -13.23 4.10 2.72
CA SER A 128 -13.38 3.39 1.45
C SER A 128 -14.56 2.42 1.47
N PHE A 129 -14.73 1.69 2.58
CA PHE A 129 -15.86 0.79 2.77
C PHE A 129 -17.16 1.55 3.03
N ALA A 130 -17.11 2.63 3.83
CA ALA A 130 -18.27 3.48 4.06
C ALA A 130 -18.84 4.02 2.75
N LEU A 131 -17.98 4.48 1.84
CA LEU A 131 -18.38 4.99 0.52
C LEU A 131 -18.99 3.91 -0.38
N ILE A 132 -18.49 2.67 -0.34
CA ILE A 132 -19.06 1.55 -1.10
C ILE A 132 -20.50 1.30 -0.65
N PHE A 133 -20.74 1.11 0.65
CA PHE A 133 -22.09 0.88 1.17
C PHE A 133 -23.01 2.07 0.95
N PHE A 134 -22.47 3.28 1.07
CA PHE A 134 -23.22 4.49 0.74
C PHE A 134 -23.66 4.54 -0.72
N SER A 135 -22.77 4.20 -1.65
CA SER A 135 -23.07 4.15 -3.07
C SER A 135 -24.17 3.13 -3.39
N LEU A 136 -24.14 1.96 -2.74
CA LEU A 136 -25.19 0.95 -2.87
C LEU A 136 -26.53 1.46 -2.33
N ALA A 137 -26.53 2.13 -1.18
CA ALA A 137 -27.73 2.74 -0.64
C ALA A 137 -28.28 3.82 -1.59
N LEU A 138 -27.42 4.66 -2.14
CA LEU A 138 -27.81 5.73 -3.05
C LEU A 138 -28.35 5.17 -4.39
N ALA A 139 -27.73 4.09 -4.91
CA ALA A 139 -28.20 3.45 -6.15
C ALA A 139 -29.65 2.97 -6.00
N ASN A 140 -30.00 2.31 -4.89
CA ASN A 140 -31.37 1.87 -4.61
C ASN A 140 -32.37 3.04 -4.54
N ILE A 141 -31.94 4.22 -4.11
CA ILE A 141 -32.79 5.41 -4.10
C ILE A 141 -32.99 5.93 -5.52
N LEU A 142 -31.90 6.04 -6.27
CA LEU A 142 -31.91 6.58 -7.60
C LEU A 142 -32.72 5.71 -8.57
N GLU A 143 -32.71 4.39 -8.40
CA GLU A 143 -33.51 3.43 -9.16
C GLU A 143 -35.03 3.76 -9.09
N ASN A 144 -35.49 4.22 -7.93
CA ASN A 144 -36.89 4.58 -7.69
C ASN A 144 -37.24 6.03 -8.09
N MET A 145 -36.31 6.75 -8.72
CA MET A 145 -36.52 8.14 -9.17
C MET A 145 -36.80 8.19 -10.68
N SER A 146 -37.37 9.30 -11.15
CA SER A 146 -37.52 9.48 -12.59
C SER A 146 -36.15 9.61 -13.27
N MET A 147 -36.01 9.06 -14.45
CA MET A 147 -34.75 9.10 -15.24
C MET A 147 -34.19 10.54 -15.35
N LYS A 148 -35.04 11.53 -15.53
CA LYS A 148 -34.60 12.94 -15.63
C LYS A 148 -33.92 13.41 -14.33
N VAL A 149 -34.54 13.16 -13.18
CA VAL A 149 -33.99 13.56 -11.87
C VAL A 149 -32.69 12.79 -11.58
N THR A 150 -32.67 11.49 -11.83
CA THR A 150 -31.45 10.65 -11.65
C THR A 150 -30.31 11.18 -12.52
N THR A 151 -30.56 11.47 -13.79
CA THR A 151 -29.53 12.03 -14.68
C THR A 151 -29.01 13.37 -14.18
N ILE A 152 -29.89 14.28 -13.73
CA ILE A 152 -29.47 15.58 -13.18
C ILE A 152 -28.57 15.39 -11.96
N LEU A 153 -28.93 14.50 -11.02
CA LEU A 153 -28.16 14.24 -9.81
C LEU A 153 -26.79 13.62 -10.14
N ILE A 154 -26.73 12.68 -11.09
CA ILE A 154 -25.46 12.08 -11.54
C ILE A 154 -24.57 13.16 -12.19
N LEU A 155 -25.10 13.95 -13.10
CA LEU A 155 -24.34 15.03 -13.75
C LEU A 155 -23.84 16.05 -12.73
N PHE A 156 -24.67 16.45 -11.78
CA PHE A 156 -24.28 17.35 -10.69
C PHE A 156 -23.15 16.74 -9.83
N GLY A 157 -23.27 15.46 -9.46
CA GLY A 157 -22.22 14.75 -8.73
C GLY A 157 -20.90 14.67 -9.52
N LEU A 158 -20.96 14.40 -10.83
CA LEU A 158 -19.80 14.43 -11.71
C LEU A 158 -19.16 15.82 -11.79
N CYS A 159 -19.96 16.88 -11.92
CA CYS A 159 -19.45 18.24 -11.90
C CYS A 159 -18.74 18.60 -10.60
N LEU A 160 -19.30 18.20 -9.45
CA LEU A 160 -18.65 18.41 -8.15
C LEU A 160 -17.32 17.65 -8.04
N ASN A 161 -17.25 16.40 -8.52
CA ASN A 161 -15.99 15.64 -8.56
C ASN A 161 -14.96 16.33 -9.47
N MET A 162 -15.36 16.74 -10.67
CA MET A 162 -14.46 17.45 -11.60
C MET A 162 -13.94 18.74 -10.97
N PHE A 163 -14.82 19.52 -10.33
CA PHE A 163 -14.40 20.72 -9.61
C PHE A 163 -13.37 20.42 -8.51
N GLN A 164 -13.57 19.37 -7.71
CA GLN A 164 -12.60 18.96 -6.70
C GLN A 164 -11.27 18.55 -7.32
N ILE A 165 -11.29 17.72 -8.39
CA ILE A 165 -10.08 17.29 -9.10
C ILE A 165 -9.30 18.50 -9.63
N VAL A 166 -9.97 19.43 -10.30
CA VAL A 166 -9.34 20.64 -10.85
C VAL A 166 -8.73 21.50 -9.72
N THR A 167 -9.47 21.69 -8.63
CA THR A 167 -8.97 22.47 -7.47
C THR A 167 -7.72 21.86 -6.86
N VAL A 168 -7.70 20.52 -6.73
CA VAL A 168 -6.52 19.81 -6.20
C VAL A 168 -5.36 19.87 -7.18
N GLN A 169 -5.63 19.68 -8.48
CA GLN A 169 -4.60 19.76 -9.51
C GLN A 169 -3.98 21.15 -9.56
N ASP A 170 -4.77 22.23 -9.44
CA ASP A 170 -4.25 23.61 -9.35
C ASP A 170 -3.37 23.79 -8.12
N LYS A 171 -3.79 23.33 -6.94
CA LYS A 171 -2.97 23.36 -5.72
C LYS A 171 -1.67 22.56 -5.86
N MET A 172 -1.72 21.37 -6.46
CA MET A 172 -0.54 20.55 -6.70
C MET A 172 0.41 21.21 -7.71
N THR A 173 -0.12 21.86 -8.75
CA THR A 173 0.67 22.58 -9.74
C THR A 173 1.34 23.81 -9.11
N LYS A 174 0.63 24.57 -8.30
CA LYS A 174 1.19 25.69 -7.54
C LYS A 174 2.27 25.23 -6.57
N ALA A 175 2.05 24.15 -5.83
CA ALA A 175 3.04 23.57 -4.94
C ALA A 175 4.26 23.06 -5.71
N LYS A 176 4.07 22.46 -6.90
CA LYS A 176 5.15 21.98 -7.77
C LYS A 176 6.01 23.13 -8.34
N ASN A 177 5.40 24.29 -8.60
CA ASN A 177 6.10 25.48 -9.07
C ASN A 177 6.89 26.18 -7.94
N ILE A 178 6.47 26.01 -6.68
CA ILE A 178 7.17 26.56 -5.51
C ILE A 178 8.30 25.62 -5.06
N LEU A 179 8.11 24.29 -5.20
CA LEU A 179 9.14 23.32 -4.89
C LEU A 179 10.07 23.16 -6.11
N PRO A 180 11.40 23.28 -5.94
CA PRO A 180 12.35 22.90 -6.98
C PRO A 180 12.02 21.51 -7.49
N SER A 181 12.31 21.24 -8.77
CA SER A 181 11.94 19.96 -9.38
C SER A 181 12.26 18.81 -8.41
N HIS A 182 11.33 17.91 -8.20
CA HIS A 182 11.44 16.80 -7.23
C HIS A 182 12.77 16.05 -7.37
N THR A 183 13.28 15.94 -8.58
CA THR A 183 14.58 15.34 -8.90
C THR A 183 15.76 16.18 -8.35
N LYS A 184 15.69 17.50 -8.40
CA LYS A 184 16.75 18.39 -7.90
C LYS A 184 16.80 18.39 -6.38
N VAL A 185 15.64 18.52 -5.73
CA VAL A 185 15.52 18.43 -4.26
C VAL A 185 15.98 17.08 -3.75
N MET A 186 15.57 16.00 -4.42
CA MET A 186 15.97 14.66 -4.05
C MET A 186 17.48 14.45 -4.18
N ARG A 187 18.10 14.95 -5.24
CA ARG A 187 19.56 14.91 -5.39
C ARG A 187 20.30 15.72 -4.32
N GLU A 188 19.80 16.91 -4.01
CA GLU A 188 20.41 17.77 -2.96
C GLU A 188 20.24 17.16 -1.57
N MET A 189 19.09 16.56 -1.27
CA MET A 189 18.85 15.85 -0.01
C MET A 189 19.70 14.60 0.12
N LEU A 190 19.87 13.84 -0.96
CA LEU A 190 20.77 12.69 -1.02
C LEU A 190 22.23 13.12 -0.84
N ALA A 191 22.66 14.20 -1.49
CA ALA A 191 24.03 14.74 -1.36
C ALA A 191 24.32 15.26 0.05
N LYS A 192 23.31 15.79 0.78
CA LYS A 192 23.44 16.31 2.14
C LYS A 192 23.17 15.26 3.23
N GLY A 193 22.88 14.00 2.88
CA GLY A 193 22.50 12.97 3.86
C GLY A 193 21.22 13.28 4.64
N THR A 194 20.42 14.28 4.19
CA THR A 194 19.23 14.77 4.90
C THR A 194 17.93 14.13 4.39
N TYR A 195 18.00 13.18 3.49
CA TYR A 195 16.81 12.52 2.95
C TYR A 195 16.19 11.56 3.99
N LYS A 196 15.32 12.13 4.83
CA LYS A 196 14.63 11.38 5.90
C LYS A 196 13.28 10.79 5.49
N ASN A 197 12.79 11.07 4.29
CA ASN A 197 11.40 10.79 3.87
C ASN A 197 11.28 9.88 2.64
N ILE A 198 12.11 8.86 2.52
CA ILE A 198 11.71 7.75 1.66
C ILE A 198 10.68 6.95 2.45
N ASN A 199 9.60 6.52 1.77
CA ASN A 199 8.64 5.59 2.33
C ASN A 199 9.37 4.37 2.87
N GLY A 200 9.75 4.45 4.13
CA GLY A 200 10.48 3.41 4.84
C GLY A 200 9.62 2.24 5.24
N ASP A 201 8.35 2.26 4.84
CA ASP A 201 7.37 1.29 5.28
C ASP A 201 7.81 -0.15 5.01
N TYR A 202 8.43 -0.39 3.87
CA TYR A 202 8.91 -1.73 3.48
C TYR A 202 10.37 -1.99 3.81
N THR A 203 11.00 -1.17 4.66
CA THR A 203 12.38 -1.36 5.09
C THR A 203 12.45 -2.07 6.44
N ASN A 204 13.58 -2.71 6.72
CA ASN A 204 13.82 -3.34 8.02
C ASN A 204 13.91 -2.28 9.12
N LYS A 205 13.20 -2.50 10.24
CA LYS A 205 13.21 -1.60 11.42
C LYS A 205 14.59 -1.41 12.03
N GLU A 206 15.41 -2.44 11.99
CA GLU A 206 16.70 -2.50 12.67
C GLU A 206 17.81 -1.78 11.89
N VAL A 207 17.56 -1.47 10.60
CA VAL A 207 18.55 -0.82 9.74
C VAL A 207 18.34 0.69 9.70
N PRO A 208 19.35 1.51 9.95
CA PRO A 208 19.28 2.96 9.83
C PRO A 208 18.89 3.38 8.41
N PHE A 209 17.99 4.37 8.31
CA PHE A 209 17.39 4.78 7.03
C PHE A 209 18.40 5.34 6.01
N GLY A 210 19.41 6.08 6.47
CA GLY A 210 20.40 6.74 5.62
C GLY A 210 21.34 5.78 4.90
N PHE A 211 21.48 4.59 5.45
CA PHE A 211 22.55 3.66 5.09
C PHE A 211 22.50 3.15 3.63
N VAL A 212 21.32 2.86 3.10
CA VAL A 212 21.15 2.30 1.74
C VAL A 212 21.37 3.35 0.65
N PHE A 213 21.23 4.62 1.01
CA PHE A 213 21.33 5.72 0.04
C PHE A 213 22.76 6.24 -0.12
N ASP A 214 23.60 6.06 0.89
CA ASP A 214 24.96 6.56 0.90
C ASP A 214 25.92 5.72 0.04
N LYS A 215 25.43 4.62 -0.56
CA LYS A 215 26.20 3.70 -1.43
C LYS A 215 27.47 3.15 -0.76
N HIS A 216 27.51 3.13 0.56
CA HIS A 216 28.65 2.62 1.30
C HIS A 216 28.72 1.11 1.25
N LEU A 217 29.88 0.60 0.89
CA LEU A 217 30.24 -0.81 0.93
C LEU A 217 31.14 -1.04 2.15
N PHE A 218 30.94 -2.16 2.84
CA PHE A 218 31.82 -2.50 3.94
C PHE A 218 32.38 -3.91 3.77
N LEU A 219 33.63 -4.07 4.12
CA LEU A 219 34.33 -5.34 4.22
C LEU A 219 34.80 -5.49 5.66
N ASP A 220 34.21 -6.43 6.43
CA ASP A 220 34.39 -6.57 7.89
C ASP A 220 34.26 -5.23 8.64
N ASN A 221 33.18 -4.47 8.37
CA ASN A 221 32.89 -3.16 8.95
C ASN A 221 33.85 -2.01 8.56
N GLN A 222 34.84 -2.25 7.71
CA GLN A 222 35.65 -1.19 7.12
C GLN A 222 35.03 -0.74 5.81
N GLU A 223 34.83 0.57 5.67
CA GLU A 223 34.29 1.13 4.44
C GLU A 223 35.28 0.96 3.28
N ILE A 224 34.78 0.46 2.18
CA ILE A 224 35.55 0.30 0.95
C ILE A 224 34.91 1.07 -0.21
N LYS A 225 35.75 1.56 -1.14
CA LYS A 225 35.29 2.22 -2.34
C LYS A 225 35.24 1.24 -3.49
N SER A 226 34.11 1.18 -4.19
CA SER A 226 33.98 0.42 -5.43
C SER A 226 32.97 1.09 -6.34
N THR A 227 33.13 0.89 -7.64
CA THR A 227 32.13 1.30 -8.61
C THR A 227 30.97 0.33 -8.57
N ILE A 228 29.78 0.85 -8.25
CA ILE A 228 28.56 0.08 -8.19
C ILE A 228 27.73 0.38 -9.43
N ASN A 229 27.51 -0.64 -10.26
CA ASN A 229 26.59 -0.58 -11.38
C ASN A 229 25.22 -1.07 -10.93
N ARG A 230 24.17 -0.26 -11.10
CA ARG A 230 22.80 -0.60 -10.72
C ARG A 230 21.89 -0.58 -11.93
N SER A 231 21.12 -1.64 -12.07
CA SER A 231 19.93 -1.73 -12.90
C SER A 231 18.70 -2.04 -12.02
N PRO A 232 17.47 -2.02 -12.54
CA PRO A 232 16.28 -2.25 -11.73
C PRO A 232 16.29 -3.54 -10.89
N ASN A 233 16.87 -4.63 -11.41
CA ASN A 233 16.90 -5.94 -10.78
C ASN A 233 18.30 -6.46 -10.47
N GLU A 234 19.34 -5.65 -10.67
CA GLU A 234 20.71 -6.11 -10.53
C GLU A 234 21.59 -5.02 -9.91
N LEU A 235 22.47 -5.46 -9.03
CA LEU A 235 23.58 -4.68 -8.52
C LEU A 235 24.86 -5.45 -8.81
N ALA A 236 25.76 -4.86 -9.59
CA ALA A 236 27.04 -5.45 -9.94
C ALA A 236 28.20 -4.55 -9.48
N LEU A 237 29.23 -5.18 -8.91
CA LEU A 237 30.42 -4.47 -8.43
C LEU A 237 31.63 -5.39 -8.47
N THR A 238 32.82 -4.78 -8.42
CA THR A 238 34.09 -5.50 -8.28
C THR A 238 34.72 -5.13 -6.95
N VAL A 239 35.06 -6.12 -6.13
CA VAL A 239 35.69 -5.91 -4.82
C VAL A 239 36.97 -6.71 -4.70
N ASN A 240 37.99 -6.12 -4.08
CA ASN A 240 39.24 -6.79 -3.77
C ASN A 240 39.30 -7.04 -2.25
N ASN A 241 39.40 -8.32 -1.87
CA ASN A 241 39.69 -8.74 -0.50
C ASN A 241 41.20 -9.02 -0.38
N GLU A 242 41.95 -8.07 0.10
CA GLU A 242 43.42 -8.17 0.21
C GLU A 242 43.88 -9.06 1.35
N SER A 243 42.95 -9.54 2.20
CA SER A 243 43.31 -10.45 3.31
C SER A 243 43.50 -11.88 2.80
N LYS A 244 44.17 -12.69 3.65
CA LYS A 244 44.30 -14.14 3.38
C LYS A 244 43.06 -14.94 3.80
N GLU A 245 42.09 -14.29 4.43
CA GLU A 245 40.88 -14.91 4.98
C GLU A 245 39.63 -14.36 4.29
N ALA A 246 38.58 -15.17 4.27
CA ALA A 246 37.29 -14.72 3.77
C ALA A 246 36.70 -13.66 4.72
N LYS A 247 36.11 -12.61 4.13
CA LYS A 247 35.54 -11.47 4.85
C LYS A 247 34.07 -11.29 4.56
N ILE A 248 33.37 -10.62 5.44
CA ILE A 248 31.96 -10.27 5.26
C ILE A 248 31.87 -9.02 4.39
N LEU A 249 31.32 -9.17 3.19
CA LEU A 249 30.95 -8.04 2.33
C LEU A 249 29.51 -7.63 2.63
N SER A 250 29.35 -6.37 3.03
CA SER A 250 28.05 -5.78 3.31
C SER A 250 27.65 -4.84 2.18
N LEU A 251 26.49 -5.12 1.55
CA LEU A 251 25.98 -4.41 0.36
C LEU A 251 24.98 -3.32 0.75
N PRO A 252 24.95 -2.15 0.07
CA PRO A 252 24.03 -1.05 0.36
C PRO A 252 22.65 -1.29 -0.24
N VAL A 253 22.03 -2.41 0.09
CA VAL A 253 20.68 -2.80 -0.33
C VAL A 253 19.96 -3.48 0.82
N PHE A 254 18.65 -3.27 0.92
CA PHE A 254 17.84 -3.98 1.91
C PHE A 254 17.75 -5.47 1.57
N TYR A 255 17.81 -6.30 2.60
CA TYR A 255 17.64 -7.73 2.45
C TYR A 255 16.15 -8.07 2.24
N TYR A 256 15.89 -8.85 1.21
CA TYR A 256 14.59 -9.48 0.97
C TYR A 256 14.79 -10.94 0.58
N LYS A 257 13.88 -11.79 1.01
CA LYS A 257 13.87 -13.20 0.58
C LYS A 257 13.65 -13.25 -0.93
N GLY A 258 14.51 -13.98 -1.63
CA GLY A 258 14.55 -14.05 -3.10
C GLY A 258 15.74 -13.31 -3.71
N GLN A 259 16.57 -12.63 -2.90
CA GLN A 259 17.87 -12.14 -3.36
C GLN A 259 18.82 -13.31 -3.64
N GLU A 260 19.50 -13.24 -4.77
CA GLU A 260 20.51 -14.20 -5.19
C GLU A 260 21.80 -13.47 -5.47
N ALA A 261 22.88 -13.84 -4.77
CA ALA A 261 24.20 -13.32 -5.01
C ALA A 261 25.07 -14.33 -5.78
N ARG A 262 25.93 -13.81 -6.63
CA ARG A 262 26.95 -14.58 -7.32
C ARG A 262 28.30 -13.91 -7.15
N ILE A 263 29.33 -14.69 -6.88
CA ILE A 263 30.74 -14.27 -6.91
C ILE A 263 31.39 -15.01 -8.07
N ASP A 264 31.91 -14.27 -9.05
CA ASP A 264 32.51 -14.81 -10.28
C ASP A 264 31.61 -15.85 -10.96
N GLY A 265 30.31 -15.56 -11.02
CA GLY A 265 29.29 -16.44 -11.58
C GLY A 265 28.80 -17.56 -10.68
N LYS A 266 29.49 -17.90 -9.59
CA LYS A 266 29.09 -18.95 -8.64
C LYS A 266 28.10 -18.40 -7.60
N ARG A 267 26.99 -19.12 -7.38
CA ARG A 267 25.96 -18.73 -6.40
C ARG A 267 26.49 -18.82 -4.98
N VAL A 268 26.25 -17.77 -4.20
CA VAL A 268 26.60 -17.69 -2.79
C VAL A 268 25.38 -17.31 -1.94
N THR A 269 25.40 -17.68 -0.67
CA THR A 269 24.30 -17.39 0.25
C THR A 269 24.39 -15.93 0.69
N THR A 270 23.25 -15.24 0.64
CA THR A 270 23.06 -13.94 1.27
C THR A 270 22.32 -14.10 2.58
N TYR A 271 22.61 -13.25 3.56
CA TYR A 271 21.92 -13.24 4.84
C TYR A 271 21.69 -11.82 5.36
N LEU A 272 20.69 -11.68 6.22
CA LEU A 272 20.39 -10.44 6.91
C LEU A 272 21.36 -10.28 8.10
N ALA A 273 22.08 -9.17 8.15
CA ALA A 273 22.80 -8.77 9.37
C ALA A 273 21.91 -7.88 10.24
N LYS A 274 22.08 -8.00 11.55
CA LYS A 274 21.37 -7.16 12.52
C LYS A 274 21.98 -5.76 12.65
N GLU A 275 23.18 -5.58 12.15
CA GLU A 275 23.92 -4.31 12.22
C GLU A 275 23.95 -3.62 10.86
N LYS A 276 24.43 -2.44 10.79
CA LYS A 276 24.54 -1.41 9.74
C LYS A 276 24.13 -1.75 8.29
N ASN A 277 24.47 -2.93 7.74
CA ASN A 277 24.12 -3.29 6.36
C ASN A 277 23.16 -4.46 6.29
N PRO A 278 22.06 -4.29 5.55
CA PRO A 278 21.00 -5.29 5.55
C PRO A 278 21.32 -6.57 4.77
N THR A 279 22.14 -6.49 3.72
CA THR A 279 22.48 -7.67 2.90
C THR A 279 23.96 -7.98 2.96
N ASN A 280 24.30 -9.14 3.50
CA ASN A 280 25.67 -9.62 3.66
C ASN A 280 25.92 -10.90 2.87
N LEU A 281 27.18 -11.07 2.50
CA LEU A 281 27.72 -12.32 1.93
C LEU A 281 29.19 -12.50 2.34
N VAL A 282 29.68 -13.72 2.23
CA VAL A 282 31.08 -14.05 2.51
C VAL A 282 31.88 -13.92 1.24
N LEU A 283 32.88 -13.03 1.22
CA LEU A 283 33.77 -12.76 0.09
C LEU A 283 35.12 -13.48 0.32
N PRO A 284 35.55 -14.39 -0.59
CA PRO A 284 36.86 -15.03 -0.49
C PRO A 284 38.02 -14.03 -0.64
N PRO A 285 39.26 -14.42 -0.31
CA PRO A 285 40.46 -13.64 -0.65
C PRO A 285 40.61 -13.41 -2.15
N GLY A 286 41.07 -12.22 -2.53
CA GLY A 286 41.32 -11.85 -3.93
C GLY A 286 40.31 -10.86 -4.52
N LYS A 287 40.47 -10.59 -5.82
CA LYS A 287 39.60 -9.69 -6.56
C LYS A 287 38.45 -10.47 -7.21
N HIS A 288 37.22 -10.07 -6.89
CA HIS A 288 36.00 -10.77 -7.30
C HIS A 288 34.98 -9.84 -7.92
N GLY A 289 34.26 -10.33 -8.93
CA GLY A 289 33.04 -9.75 -9.45
C GLY A 289 31.84 -10.25 -8.61
N VAL A 290 31.09 -9.34 -8.02
CA VAL A 290 29.90 -9.65 -7.22
C VAL A 290 28.66 -9.13 -7.94
N VAL A 291 27.70 -10.01 -8.14
CA VAL A 291 26.41 -9.69 -8.76
C VAL A 291 25.30 -10.10 -7.80
N LEU A 292 24.43 -9.15 -7.45
CA LEU A 292 23.23 -9.40 -6.65
C LEU A 292 22.00 -9.16 -7.53
N THR A 293 21.13 -10.14 -7.60
CA THR A 293 19.85 -10.08 -8.32
C THR A 293 18.69 -10.38 -7.41
N TYR A 294 17.47 -10.08 -7.83
CA TYR A 294 16.26 -10.48 -7.15
C TYR A 294 15.39 -11.34 -8.05
N SER A 295 14.91 -12.47 -7.54
CA SER A 295 13.90 -13.29 -8.18
C SER A 295 12.83 -13.74 -7.17
N TYR A 296 11.62 -13.95 -7.68
CA TYR A 296 10.57 -14.52 -6.84
C TYR A 296 10.94 -15.92 -6.36
N THR A 297 10.65 -16.19 -5.09
CA THR A 297 10.85 -17.51 -4.50
C THR A 297 9.99 -18.58 -5.18
N PRO A 298 10.32 -19.87 -5.09
CA PRO A 298 9.46 -20.94 -5.60
C PRO A 298 8.02 -20.87 -5.04
N VAL A 299 7.88 -20.54 -3.77
CA VAL A 299 6.58 -20.38 -3.10
C VAL A 299 5.78 -19.24 -3.70
N ALA A 300 6.42 -18.08 -3.92
CA ALA A 300 5.79 -16.93 -4.58
C ALA A 300 5.37 -17.26 -6.04
N LYS A 301 6.23 -17.95 -6.79
CA LYS A 301 5.91 -18.38 -8.17
C LYS A 301 4.73 -19.35 -8.21
N LEU A 302 4.66 -20.30 -7.27
CA LEU A 302 3.52 -21.22 -7.14
C LEU A 302 2.22 -20.45 -6.85
N ALA A 303 2.27 -19.51 -5.91
CA ALA A 303 1.12 -18.67 -5.56
C ALA A 303 0.63 -17.83 -6.76
N MET A 304 1.55 -17.28 -7.55
CA MET A 304 1.21 -16.58 -8.80
C MET A 304 0.53 -17.51 -9.81
N GLY A 305 1.03 -18.73 -9.96
CA GLY A 305 0.42 -19.74 -10.83
C GLY A 305 -1.02 -20.08 -10.40
N VAL A 306 -1.24 -20.33 -9.11
CA VAL A 306 -2.58 -20.62 -8.56
C VAL A 306 -3.51 -19.42 -8.77
N SER A 307 -3.07 -18.19 -8.50
CA SER A 307 -3.88 -16.99 -8.74
C SER A 307 -4.27 -16.83 -10.21
N THR A 308 -3.34 -17.06 -11.12
CA THR A 308 -3.59 -16.97 -12.57
C THR A 308 -4.63 -18.02 -13.01
N ILE A 309 -4.48 -19.26 -12.57
CA ILE A 309 -5.44 -20.34 -12.89
C ILE A 309 -6.82 -20.01 -12.31
N SER A 310 -6.88 -19.51 -11.07
CA SER A 310 -8.15 -19.12 -10.43
C SER A 310 -8.84 -17.97 -11.18
N LEU A 311 -8.09 -17.00 -11.65
CA LEU A 311 -8.62 -15.89 -12.46
C LEU A 311 -9.18 -16.39 -13.80
N LEU A 312 -8.44 -17.25 -14.50
CA LEU A 312 -8.89 -17.83 -15.77
C LEU A 312 -10.13 -18.70 -15.59
N ALA A 313 -10.17 -19.51 -14.54
CA ALA A 313 -11.35 -20.33 -14.19
C ALA A 313 -12.57 -19.45 -13.88
N PHE A 314 -12.38 -18.34 -13.16
CA PHE A 314 -13.46 -17.40 -12.86
C PHE A 314 -13.98 -16.71 -14.13
N ILE A 315 -13.11 -16.28 -15.03
CA ILE A 315 -13.50 -15.71 -16.33
C ILE A 315 -14.29 -16.73 -17.15
N GLY A 316 -13.83 -17.99 -17.20
CA GLY A 316 -14.53 -19.06 -17.88
C GLY A 316 -15.91 -19.36 -17.29
N TYR A 317 -16.03 -19.29 -15.97
CA TYR A 317 -17.32 -19.41 -15.28
C TYR A 317 -18.28 -18.28 -15.67
N LEU A 318 -17.83 -17.03 -15.66
CA LEU A 318 -18.66 -15.89 -16.07
C LEU A 318 -19.12 -16.00 -17.52
N TYR A 319 -18.27 -16.48 -18.42
CA TYR A 319 -18.62 -16.69 -19.81
C TYR A 319 -19.72 -17.76 -19.99
N ARG A 320 -19.65 -18.83 -19.19
CA ARG A 320 -20.70 -19.88 -19.19
C ARG A 320 -22.04 -19.34 -18.70
N VAL A 321 -22.05 -18.68 -17.54
CA VAL A 321 -23.28 -18.12 -16.96
C VAL A 321 -23.96 -17.19 -17.96
N LYS A 322 -23.20 -16.31 -18.63
CA LYS A 322 -23.75 -15.39 -19.65
C LYS A 322 -24.32 -16.09 -20.89
N LYS A 323 -23.91 -17.34 -21.16
CA LYS A 323 -24.39 -18.10 -22.32
C LYS A 323 -25.67 -18.88 -21.99
N ASP A 324 -25.87 -19.19 -20.71
CA ASP A 324 -27.02 -19.98 -20.23
C ASP A 324 -28.22 -19.08 -19.84
N ASP A 325 -28.00 -17.74 -19.73
CA ASP A 325 -29.02 -16.68 -19.63
C ASP A 325 -29.41 -16.19 -21.04
#